data_c9989de4fbe6f8031400b2d401d2e175
#
_entry.id   c9989de4fbe6f8031400b2d401d2e175
#
_cell.length_a   1.000
_cell.length_b   1.000
_cell.length_c   1.000
_cell.angle_alpha   90.00
_cell.angle_beta   90.00
_cell.angle_gamma   90.00
#
_symmetry.space_group_name_H-M   'P 1'
#
loop_
_entity.id
_entity.type
_entity.pdbx_description
1 polymer ?
#
loop_
_entity_poly.entity_id
_entity_poly.type
_entity_poly.pdbx_seq_one_letter_code
_entity_poly.pdbx_strand_id
1 'polypeptide(L)'
;MGTGRSTRWRTSVPRLALALLALIFGLSITASGSVTIVDKGQSRYRIVVAAGAIPSERYAAAELQRYLERMSGARLPIVTDAEPEQTREILVGDNTRLRRLKPGIEFKKLGADGFAFRSEGSRLIIAGGRPRGTLYGVYTLLEEKLGVRWFTPELEVVPKRDHVELPKLNETRVPALEYREVFWTEMMRDADFAARHRLNGHHYRLVEKHGGRAAVYQPFVHSLDALVPRELYAEHPEYFPLIGGKRKDGYVQRCLSNPEVVKMATARVREWLKEHPEASIISVSQNDTFNFCQCDQCKALDDAEGSPAASLIRFVNTIAEDVERDHPNVRIDTLAYQYSRKPPRTLRPRPNVIVRLCSIECCFAHPLESCPAAEDKRFRDDILAWQPVAPLLYVWDYTPNFAHYQQPFPNFDALQPNVQFFVRHGVKGLFEQGNYSAGGLGEMGPLRAYVLAKLLWDPDTDVQKHIREFTDAYYGKAAVAIRRYLDLVHDQVRGKAVHAHIFDPPTAPYLNDALIRGAEESFDDAEKLSDNDTIRSRVQVARLPVWYVELATDRVAGEAKAGLLRRFLLVARKAGITNISEGRTLDDWARRMGAE
;
A
#
# COMPACT_ATOMS: atom_id res chain seq x y z
N MET A 1 -79.53 -1.65 -6.48
CA MET A 1 -80.18 -2.82 -5.85
C MET A 1 -79.09 -3.53 -5.10
N GLY A 2 -79.06 -3.56 -3.88
CA GLY A 2 -79.65 -3.71 -2.60
C GLY A 2 -78.48 -3.82 -1.63
N THR A 3 -78.36 -2.94 -0.69
CA THR A 3 -78.82 -2.85 0.71
C THR A 3 -78.41 -4.05 1.59
N GLY A 4 -77.77 -3.72 2.71
CA GLY A 4 -77.86 -4.52 3.91
C GLY A 4 -76.59 -4.44 4.79
N ARG A 5 -76.62 -3.46 5.63
CA ARG A 5 -76.81 -3.38 7.09
C ARG A 5 -75.75 -3.96 7.98
N SER A 6 -75.19 -3.06 8.76
CA SER A 6 -74.48 -3.13 10.02
C SER A 6 -75.09 -4.00 11.08
N THR A 7 -74.30 -4.72 11.90
CA THR A 7 -74.65 -4.97 13.31
C THR A 7 -73.37 -4.86 14.18
N ARG A 8 -73.45 -3.84 15.05
CA ARG A 8 -72.56 -3.74 16.23
C ARG A 8 -73.02 -4.73 17.28
N TRP A 9 -72.08 -5.49 17.86
CA TRP A 9 -72.25 -6.06 19.18
C TRP A 9 -71.18 -5.54 20.12
N ARG A 10 -71.64 -4.80 21.13
CA ARG A 10 -70.89 -4.52 22.37
C ARG A 10 -71.13 -5.67 23.30
N THR A 11 -70.05 -6.21 23.86
CA THR A 11 -70.12 -6.95 25.14
C THR A 11 -68.98 -6.50 26.04
N SER A 12 -69.39 -6.12 27.19
CA SER A 12 -68.64 -5.63 28.34
C SER A 12 -67.96 -6.75 29.12
N VAL A 13 -66.79 -6.43 29.53
CA VAL A 13 -65.78 -6.97 30.42
C VAL A 13 -66.20 -7.51 31.76
N PRO A 14 -65.40 -8.32 32.45
CA PRO A 14 -64.92 -7.90 33.78
C PRO A 14 -63.38 -7.90 33.95
N ARG A 15 -62.90 -6.94 34.72
CA ARG A 15 -61.55 -6.81 35.21
C ARG A 15 -61.19 -7.96 36.14
N LEU A 16 -60.26 -8.80 35.73
CA LEU A 16 -59.53 -9.71 36.64
C LEU A 16 -58.09 -9.22 36.75
N ALA A 17 -57.69 -8.88 37.96
CA ALA A 17 -56.33 -8.57 38.32
C ALA A 17 -55.46 -9.79 38.15
N LEU A 18 -54.50 -9.78 37.23
CA LEU A 18 -53.41 -10.74 37.16
C LEU A 18 -52.13 -10.04 37.63
N ALA A 19 -51.62 -10.56 38.74
CA ALA A 19 -50.31 -10.23 39.25
C ALA A 19 -49.22 -10.64 38.21
N LEU A 20 -48.55 -9.68 37.63
CA LEU A 20 -47.33 -9.92 36.81
C LEU A 20 -46.19 -10.28 37.74
N LEU A 21 -45.81 -11.55 37.77
CA LEU A 21 -44.47 -11.97 38.16
C LEU A 21 -43.49 -11.48 37.04
N ALA A 22 -42.82 -10.38 37.29
CA ALA A 22 -41.69 -9.96 36.50
C ALA A 22 -40.54 -10.96 36.73
N LEU A 23 -40.41 -11.95 35.87
CA LEU A 23 -39.15 -12.69 35.70
C LEU A 23 -38.14 -11.71 35.11
N ILE A 24 -37.35 -11.11 35.99
CA ILE A 24 -36.13 -10.42 35.62
C ILE A 24 -35.15 -11.52 35.14
N PHE A 25 -35.17 -11.79 33.84
CA PHE A 25 -34.03 -12.42 33.19
C PHE A 25 -32.92 -11.39 33.25
N GLY A 26 -32.14 -11.45 34.33
CA GLY A 26 -30.86 -10.79 34.40
C GLY A 26 -29.99 -11.33 33.25
N LEU A 27 -29.96 -10.62 32.12
CA LEU A 27 -28.82 -10.71 31.23
C LEU A 27 -27.61 -10.36 32.09
N SER A 28 -26.96 -11.39 32.64
CA SER A 28 -25.58 -11.28 33.08
C SER A 28 -24.78 -10.91 31.83
N ILE A 29 -24.66 -9.60 31.56
CA ILE A 29 -23.55 -9.09 30.77
C ILE A 29 -22.33 -9.60 31.58
N THR A 30 -21.76 -10.71 31.15
CA THR A 30 -20.45 -11.13 31.62
C THR A 30 -19.54 -9.94 31.32
N ALA A 31 -19.21 -9.17 32.35
CA ALA A 31 -18.24 -8.13 32.26
C ALA A 31 -16.99 -8.77 31.66
N SER A 32 -16.76 -8.50 30.37
CA SER A 32 -15.54 -8.89 29.68
C SER A 32 -14.44 -8.24 30.51
N GLY A 33 -13.71 -9.06 31.28
CA GLY A 33 -12.74 -8.53 32.22
C GLY A 33 -11.73 -7.67 31.47
N SER A 34 -11.45 -6.51 31.95
CA SER A 34 -10.47 -5.56 31.40
C SER A 34 -9.15 -5.62 32.15
N VAL A 35 -8.10 -5.06 31.57
CA VAL A 35 -6.76 -4.93 32.17
C VAL A 35 -6.41 -3.46 32.24
N THR A 36 -6.39 -2.90 33.46
CA THR A 36 -5.98 -1.50 33.71
C THR A 36 -4.46 -1.43 33.76
N ILE A 37 -3.85 -0.83 32.75
CA ILE A 37 -2.41 -0.67 32.60
C ILE A 37 -1.92 0.57 33.37
N VAL A 38 -2.67 1.68 33.28
CA VAL A 38 -2.37 2.94 33.97
C VAL A 38 -3.63 3.41 34.67
N ASP A 39 -3.50 3.89 35.90
CA ASP A 39 -4.58 4.52 36.67
C ASP A 39 -4.06 5.80 37.33
N LYS A 40 -4.78 6.92 37.09
CA LYS A 40 -4.41 8.27 37.59
C LYS A 40 -2.95 8.64 37.27
N GLY A 41 -2.50 8.36 36.05
CA GLY A 41 -1.14 8.64 35.62
C GLY A 41 -0.04 7.76 36.23
N GLN A 42 -0.40 6.70 36.97
CA GLN A 42 0.55 5.77 37.56
C GLN A 42 0.35 4.34 37.06
N SER A 43 1.40 3.55 37.01
CA SER A 43 1.36 2.16 36.61
C SER A 43 2.13 1.26 37.56
N ARG A 44 1.57 0.07 37.83
CA ARG A 44 2.26 -1.03 38.51
C ARG A 44 2.76 -2.09 37.52
N TYR A 45 2.62 -1.84 36.22
CA TYR A 45 3.08 -2.74 35.18
C TYR A 45 4.54 -2.48 34.83
N ARG A 46 5.19 -3.53 34.35
CA ARG A 46 6.48 -3.45 33.66
C ARG A 46 6.39 -4.15 32.32
N ILE A 47 7.23 -3.78 31.39
CA ILE A 47 7.36 -4.40 30.07
C ILE A 47 8.49 -5.43 30.16
N VAL A 48 8.24 -6.65 29.71
CA VAL A 48 9.20 -7.76 29.79
C VAL A 48 9.57 -8.23 28.39
N VAL A 49 10.85 -8.22 28.09
CA VAL A 49 11.43 -8.82 26.88
C VAL A 49 12.33 -9.99 27.25
N ALA A 50 12.65 -10.86 26.28
CA ALA A 50 13.67 -11.88 26.51
C ALA A 50 15.04 -11.25 26.75
N ALA A 51 15.90 -11.83 27.60
CA ALA A 51 17.28 -11.42 27.74
C ALA A 51 18.04 -11.46 26.40
N GLY A 52 17.72 -12.47 25.56
CA GLY A 52 18.21 -12.62 24.18
C GLY A 52 17.26 -12.06 23.12
N ALA A 53 16.42 -11.05 23.42
CA ALA A 53 15.49 -10.45 22.45
C ALA A 53 16.23 -9.91 21.22
N ILE A 54 15.65 -10.06 20.04
CA ILE A 54 16.18 -9.47 18.82
C ILE A 54 15.98 -7.95 18.81
N PRO A 55 16.73 -7.17 17.98
CA PRO A 55 16.64 -5.72 17.95
C PRO A 55 15.22 -5.17 17.80
N SER A 56 14.38 -5.79 16.96
CA SER A 56 12.99 -5.35 16.73
C SER A 56 12.07 -5.60 17.93
N GLU A 57 12.28 -6.68 18.72
CA GLU A 57 11.52 -6.93 19.94
C GLU A 57 11.89 -5.92 21.03
N ARG A 58 13.20 -5.57 21.17
CA ARG A 58 13.64 -4.49 22.07
C ARG A 58 13.08 -3.14 21.66
N TYR A 59 13.08 -2.84 20.35
CA TYR A 59 12.52 -1.60 19.85
C TYR A 59 11.01 -1.54 20.06
N ALA A 60 10.29 -2.66 19.85
CA ALA A 60 8.86 -2.76 20.14
C ALA A 60 8.53 -2.41 21.60
N ALA A 61 9.31 -2.93 22.56
CA ALA A 61 9.14 -2.59 23.98
C ALA A 61 9.42 -1.11 24.27
N ALA A 62 10.44 -0.52 23.64
CA ALA A 62 10.77 0.89 23.78
C ALA A 62 9.68 1.81 23.17
N GLU A 63 9.13 1.45 22.00
CA GLU A 63 8.00 2.17 21.39
C GLU A 63 6.75 2.09 22.27
N LEU A 64 6.42 0.92 22.80
CA LEU A 64 5.29 0.76 23.73
C LEU A 64 5.47 1.64 24.97
N GLN A 65 6.65 1.61 25.62
CA GLN A 65 6.97 2.46 26.76
C GLN A 65 6.80 3.93 26.41
N ARG A 66 7.40 4.36 25.31
CA ARG A 66 7.40 5.77 24.85
C ARG A 66 5.98 6.30 24.65
N TYR A 67 5.13 5.52 23.96
CA TYR A 67 3.76 5.97 23.69
C TYR A 67 2.86 5.91 24.92
N LEU A 68 3.00 4.93 25.80
CA LEU A 68 2.28 4.90 27.09
C LEU A 68 2.68 6.08 27.98
N GLU A 69 3.97 6.40 28.08
CA GLU A 69 4.47 7.56 28.82
C GLU A 69 3.94 8.87 28.23
N ARG A 70 4.00 9.04 26.91
CA ARG A 70 3.45 10.22 26.22
C ARG A 70 1.94 10.37 26.41
N MET A 71 1.21 9.25 26.44
CA MET A 71 -0.25 9.22 26.62
C MET A 71 -0.65 9.56 28.05
N SER A 72 0.00 8.97 29.06
CA SER A 72 -0.49 8.94 30.42
C SER A 72 0.44 9.60 31.45
N GLY A 73 1.68 9.90 31.08
CA GLY A 73 2.73 10.32 32.04
C GLY A 73 3.40 9.15 32.77
N ALA A 74 2.83 7.95 32.72
CA ALA A 74 3.39 6.78 33.41
C ALA A 74 4.49 6.11 32.57
N ARG A 75 5.72 6.09 33.09
CA ARG A 75 6.84 5.38 32.49
C ARG A 75 6.94 3.96 33.06
N LEU A 76 6.56 2.95 32.29
CA LEU A 76 6.67 1.56 32.66
C LEU A 76 8.12 1.07 32.49
N PRO A 77 8.77 0.46 33.53
CA PRO A 77 10.12 -0.06 33.35
C PRO A 77 10.16 -1.21 32.34
N ILE A 78 11.22 -1.25 31.52
CA ILE A 78 11.53 -2.38 30.64
C ILE A 78 12.56 -3.25 31.35
N VAL A 79 12.24 -4.52 31.51
CA VAL A 79 13.09 -5.52 32.18
C VAL A 79 13.23 -6.77 31.29
N THR A 80 14.17 -7.63 31.63
CA THR A 80 14.30 -8.92 30.96
C THR A 80 13.55 -10.04 31.68
N ASP A 81 13.34 -11.14 31.01
CA ASP A 81 12.75 -12.35 31.58
C ASP A 81 13.69 -13.10 32.56
N ALA A 82 14.92 -12.64 32.72
CA ALA A 82 15.84 -13.12 33.76
C ALA A 82 15.48 -12.59 35.17
N GLU A 83 14.76 -11.46 35.26
CA GLU A 83 14.30 -10.87 36.52
C GLU A 83 13.20 -11.71 37.19
N PRO A 84 12.97 -11.62 38.51
CA PRO A 84 11.86 -12.30 39.18
C PRO A 84 10.50 -11.92 38.56
N GLU A 85 9.59 -12.91 38.47
CA GLU A 85 8.22 -12.66 37.95
C GLU A 85 7.40 -11.74 38.84
N GLN A 86 6.53 -10.96 38.19
CA GLN A 86 5.46 -10.19 38.85
C GLN A 86 4.11 -10.49 38.23
N THR A 87 3.03 -10.17 38.93
CA THR A 87 1.66 -10.41 38.47
C THR A 87 1.24 -9.45 37.34
N ARG A 88 1.77 -8.22 37.31
CA ARG A 88 1.41 -7.18 36.34
C ARG A 88 2.55 -6.95 35.35
N GLU A 89 2.48 -7.66 34.24
CA GLU A 89 3.52 -7.65 33.20
C GLU A 89 2.91 -7.55 31.81
N ILE A 90 3.56 -6.77 30.94
CA ILE A 90 3.32 -6.78 29.50
C ILE A 90 4.48 -7.57 28.87
N LEU A 91 4.20 -8.78 28.40
CA LEU A 91 5.19 -9.66 27.77
C LEU A 91 5.29 -9.28 26.30
N VAL A 92 6.48 -8.85 25.85
CA VAL A 92 6.74 -8.44 24.47
C VAL A 92 7.74 -9.39 23.83
N GLY A 93 7.32 -10.02 22.72
CA GLY A 93 8.08 -11.03 22.01
C GLY A 93 8.10 -12.41 22.66
N ASP A 94 8.85 -13.32 22.05
CA ASP A 94 9.02 -14.69 22.54
C ASP A 94 10.04 -14.71 23.70
N ASN A 95 9.55 -14.97 24.92
CA ASN A 95 10.35 -15.01 26.14
C ASN A 95 10.02 -16.22 27.01
N THR A 96 10.84 -16.50 28.03
CA THR A 96 10.69 -17.69 28.88
C THR A 96 9.37 -17.72 29.64
N ARG A 97 8.84 -16.56 30.04
CA ARG A 97 7.56 -16.45 30.76
C ARG A 97 6.38 -16.82 29.87
N LEU A 98 6.39 -16.32 28.62
CA LEU A 98 5.39 -16.67 27.61
C LEU A 98 5.38 -18.19 27.35
N ARG A 99 6.56 -18.79 27.19
CA ARG A 99 6.68 -20.24 26.95
C ARG A 99 6.15 -21.08 28.10
N ARG A 100 6.27 -20.61 29.36
CA ARG A 100 5.68 -21.27 30.54
C ARG A 100 4.16 -21.14 30.59
N LEU A 101 3.62 -19.98 30.25
CA LEU A 101 2.18 -19.71 30.22
C LEU A 101 1.44 -20.51 29.15
N LYS A 102 2.11 -20.88 28.05
CA LYS A 102 1.54 -21.63 26.91
C LYS A 102 0.22 -21.04 26.39
N PRO A 103 0.17 -19.76 26.02
CA PRO A 103 -1.09 -19.07 25.69
C PRO A 103 -1.66 -19.45 24.31
N GLY A 104 -1.28 -20.59 23.74
CA GLY A 104 -1.80 -21.08 22.46
C GLY A 104 -1.33 -20.29 21.24
N ILE A 105 -0.13 -19.72 21.26
CA ILE A 105 0.45 -18.99 20.10
C ILE A 105 1.27 -19.95 19.25
N GLU A 106 0.84 -20.14 18.00
CA GLU A 106 1.52 -20.97 17.01
C GLU A 106 2.47 -20.12 16.15
N PHE A 107 3.68 -19.85 16.63
CA PHE A 107 4.65 -18.93 15.98
C PHE A 107 4.93 -19.27 14.51
N LYS A 108 4.95 -20.55 14.13
CA LYS A 108 5.16 -20.96 12.72
C LYS A 108 4.07 -20.43 11.78
N LYS A 109 2.84 -20.31 12.28
CA LYS A 109 1.71 -19.78 11.49
C LYS A 109 1.71 -18.26 11.38
N LEU A 110 2.45 -17.56 12.24
CA LEU A 110 2.55 -16.10 12.19
C LEU A 110 3.44 -15.59 11.04
N GLY A 111 4.30 -16.43 10.48
CA GLY A 111 5.27 -15.99 9.48
C GLY A 111 6.22 -14.93 10.04
N ALA A 112 6.66 -14.00 9.21
CA ALA A 112 7.58 -12.93 9.61
C ALA A 112 6.87 -11.72 10.26
N ASP A 113 5.61 -11.48 9.90
CA ASP A 113 4.88 -10.24 10.15
C ASP A 113 3.63 -10.40 11.02
N GLY A 114 3.13 -11.62 11.18
CA GLY A 114 1.95 -11.90 12.00
C GLY A 114 2.26 -11.83 13.49
N PHE A 115 1.22 -11.57 14.30
CA PHE A 115 1.33 -11.44 15.74
C PHE A 115 0.06 -11.95 16.44
N ALA A 116 0.16 -12.10 17.75
CA ALA A 116 -0.95 -12.45 18.63
C ALA A 116 -0.98 -11.55 19.87
N PHE A 117 -2.20 -11.20 20.29
CA PHE A 117 -2.51 -10.62 21.59
C PHE A 117 -3.18 -11.69 22.45
N ARG A 118 -2.75 -11.79 23.71
CA ARG A 118 -3.41 -12.63 24.73
C ARG A 118 -3.46 -11.90 26.06
N SER A 119 -4.54 -12.07 26.80
CA SER A 119 -4.67 -11.65 28.20
C SER A 119 -4.71 -12.87 29.08
N GLU A 120 -3.72 -13.04 29.96
CA GLU A 120 -3.60 -14.15 30.90
C GLU A 120 -3.60 -13.63 32.35
N GLY A 121 -4.77 -13.68 32.98
CA GLY A 121 -4.99 -13.01 34.28
C GLY A 121 -4.82 -11.49 34.14
N SER A 122 -3.85 -10.93 34.88
CA SER A 122 -3.46 -9.51 34.77
C SER A 122 -2.34 -9.27 33.77
N ARG A 123 -1.84 -10.28 33.07
CA ARG A 123 -0.78 -10.13 32.07
C ARG A 123 -1.35 -9.83 30.69
N LEU A 124 -0.68 -8.93 29.98
CA LEU A 124 -0.88 -8.70 28.55
C LEU A 124 0.31 -9.31 27.78
N ILE A 125 0.02 -10.06 26.73
CA ILE A 125 1.03 -10.67 25.86
C ILE A 125 0.90 -10.07 24.47
N ILE A 126 2.01 -9.60 23.92
CA ILE A 126 2.17 -9.12 22.55
C ILE A 126 3.34 -9.89 21.94
N ALA A 127 3.06 -10.91 21.15
CA ALA A 127 4.10 -11.76 20.59
C ALA A 127 3.85 -12.00 19.10
N GLY A 128 4.90 -12.00 18.30
CA GLY A 128 4.80 -12.11 16.85
C GLY A 128 5.88 -12.99 16.23
N GLY A 129 5.68 -13.30 14.96
CA GLY A 129 6.68 -13.97 14.15
C GLY A 129 7.92 -13.07 13.98
N ARG A 130 9.08 -13.70 13.83
CA ARG A 130 10.34 -12.97 13.59
C ARG A 130 10.58 -12.77 12.10
N PRO A 131 11.15 -11.60 11.72
CA PRO A 131 11.73 -10.58 12.59
C PRO A 131 10.80 -9.40 12.94
N ARG A 132 9.59 -9.23 12.32
CA ARG A 132 8.81 -8.00 12.41
C ARG A 132 7.52 -8.09 13.23
N GLY A 133 6.92 -9.27 13.35
CA GLY A 133 5.56 -9.45 13.87
C GLY A 133 5.33 -8.85 15.25
N THR A 134 6.27 -8.98 16.20
CA THR A 134 6.13 -8.39 17.54
C THR A 134 6.03 -6.85 17.48
N LEU A 135 6.87 -6.20 16.67
CA LEU A 135 6.83 -4.75 16.49
C LEU A 135 5.51 -4.30 15.84
N TYR A 136 5.04 -5.04 14.84
CA TYR A 136 3.76 -4.76 14.19
C TYR A 136 2.58 -4.97 15.14
N GLY A 137 2.66 -5.94 16.04
CA GLY A 137 1.70 -6.10 17.14
C GLY A 137 1.66 -4.87 18.05
N VAL A 138 2.82 -4.36 18.48
CA VAL A 138 2.87 -3.14 19.30
C VAL A 138 2.27 -1.95 18.57
N TYR A 139 2.61 -1.72 17.30
CA TYR A 139 2.01 -0.62 16.53
C TYR A 139 0.50 -0.80 16.33
N THR A 140 0.03 -2.02 16.12
CA THR A 140 -1.41 -2.30 16.04
C THR A 140 -2.14 -2.04 17.36
N LEU A 141 -1.56 -2.42 18.49
CA LEU A 141 -2.11 -2.11 19.82
C LEU A 141 -2.21 -0.60 20.03
N LEU A 142 -1.13 0.14 19.74
CA LEU A 142 -1.07 1.59 19.88
C LEU A 142 -2.12 2.27 19.00
N GLU A 143 -2.24 1.84 17.76
CA GLU A 143 -3.15 2.45 16.79
C GLU A 143 -4.61 2.12 17.05
N GLU A 144 -4.95 0.82 17.13
CA GLU A 144 -6.34 0.37 17.13
C GLU A 144 -6.97 0.35 18.53
N LYS A 145 -6.21 0.01 19.56
CA LYS A 145 -6.73 -0.10 20.92
C LYS A 145 -6.50 1.16 21.73
N LEU A 146 -5.38 1.86 21.49
CA LEU A 146 -5.01 3.05 22.27
C LEU A 146 -5.25 4.36 21.52
N GLY A 147 -5.54 4.33 20.23
CA GLY A 147 -5.95 5.50 19.44
C GLY A 147 -4.81 6.40 18.98
N VAL A 148 -3.55 5.93 19.03
CA VAL A 148 -2.44 6.65 18.42
C VAL A 148 -2.60 6.69 16.91
N ARG A 149 -2.27 7.81 16.29
CA ARG A 149 -2.30 7.96 14.83
C ARG A 149 -1.02 8.60 14.33
N TRP A 150 -0.53 8.09 13.22
CA TRP A 150 0.62 8.63 12.47
C TRP A 150 0.13 8.99 11.08
N PHE A 151 -0.10 10.28 10.82
CA PHE A 151 -0.68 10.75 9.56
C PHE A 151 0.40 11.11 8.52
N THR A 152 1.45 11.77 8.97
CA THR A 152 2.69 12.03 8.21
C THR A 152 3.89 11.85 9.15
N PRO A 153 5.13 11.80 8.65
CA PRO A 153 6.31 11.77 9.55
C PRO A 153 6.31 12.90 10.60
N GLU A 154 5.74 14.06 10.25
CA GLU A 154 5.69 15.26 11.11
C GLU A 154 4.38 15.41 11.89
N LEU A 155 3.35 14.61 11.58
CA LEU A 155 2.03 14.72 12.20
C LEU A 155 1.60 13.41 12.83
N GLU A 156 1.69 13.34 14.15
CA GLU A 156 1.12 12.24 14.92
C GLU A 156 0.15 12.76 15.99
N VAL A 157 -0.82 11.96 16.33
CA VAL A 157 -1.77 12.22 17.42
C VAL A 157 -1.63 11.13 18.47
N VAL A 158 -1.32 11.55 19.70
CA VAL A 158 -1.26 10.67 20.88
C VAL A 158 -2.31 11.16 21.86
N PRO A 159 -3.39 10.39 22.06
CA PRO A 159 -4.45 10.77 23.01
C PRO A 159 -3.87 10.94 24.41
N LYS A 160 -4.27 11.99 25.12
CA LYS A 160 -3.92 12.21 26.53
C LYS A 160 -4.95 11.52 27.42
N ARG A 161 -4.50 10.59 28.27
CA ARG A 161 -5.34 9.80 29.18
C ARG A 161 -4.54 9.47 30.42
N ASP A 162 -5.04 9.81 31.59
CA ASP A 162 -4.47 9.40 32.88
C ASP A 162 -4.93 8.00 33.31
N HIS A 163 -5.91 7.44 32.60
CA HIS A 163 -6.42 6.08 32.77
C HIS A 163 -6.30 5.32 31.44
N VAL A 164 -5.58 4.19 31.44
CA VAL A 164 -5.39 3.33 30.26
C VAL A 164 -5.85 1.92 30.61
N GLU A 165 -6.94 1.54 30.03
CA GLU A 165 -7.58 0.24 30.19
C GLU A 165 -7.72 -0.46 28.83
N LEU A 166 -7.47 -1.76 28.80
CA LEU A 166 -7.64 -2.61 27.62
C LEU A 166 -8.66 -3.72 27.92
N PRO A 167 -9.54 -4.06 26.99
CA PRO A 167 -10.36 -5.25 27.10
C PRO A 167 -9.46 -6.49 27.16
N LYS A 168 -10.00 -7.62 27.60
CA LYS A 168 -9.29 -8.90 27.43
C LYS A 168 -9.08 -9.17 25.94
N LEU A 169 -7.84 -9.38 25.57
CA LEU A 169 -7.43 -9.64 24.19
C LEU A 169 -7.17 -11.13 23.96
N ASN A 170 -7.71 -11.66 22.87
CA ASN A 170 -7.41 -12.99 22.35
C ASN A 170 -7.50 -12.93 20.83
N GLU A 171 -6.52 -12.30 20.21
CA GLU A 171 -6.49 -12.04 18.77
C GLU A 171 -5.21 -12.61 18.16
N THR A 172 -5.32 -13.13 16.94
CA THR A 172 -4.17 -13.52 16.12
C THR A 172 -4.37 -12.92 14.75
N ARG A 173 -3.36 -12.22 14.23
CA ARG A 173 -3.40 -11.57 12.92
C ARG A 173 -2.18 -11.97 12.10
N VAL A 174 -2.42 -12.33 10.86
CA VAL A 174 -1.41 -12.60 9.83
C VAL A 174 -1.80 -11.80 8.61
N PRO A 175 -0.95 -10.89 8.12
CA PRO A 175 -1.29 -10.10 6.94
C PRO A 175 -1.44 -10.99 5.71
N ALA A 176 -2.41 -10.67 4.84
CA ALA A 176 -2.65 -11.39 3.59
C ALA A 176 -1.49 -11.23 2.59
N LEU A 177 -0.82 -10.08 2.64
CA LEU A 177 0.29 -9.71 1.77
C LEU A 177 1.63 -9.87 2.51
N GLU A 178 2.56 -10.63 1.93
CA GLU A 178 3.93 -10.79 2.45
C GLU A 178 4.85 -9.63 2.06
N TYR A 179 4.55 -8.94 0.93
CA TYR A 179 5.25 -7.76 0.44
C TYR A 179 4.28 -6.60 0.29
N ARG A 180 4.57 -5.50 0.96
CA ARG A 180 3.71 -4.31 1.04
C ARG A 180 4.55 -3.07 0.80
N GLU A 181 4.37 -2.46 -0.37
CA GLU A 181 5.13 -1.27 -0.75
C GLU A 181 4.23 -0.18 -1.33
N VAL A 182 4.15 0.92 -0.63
CA VAL A 182 3.59 2.19 -1.11
C VAL A 182 4.75 3.04 -1.60
N PHE A 183 4.97 3.04 -2.92
CA PHE A 183 6.11 3.70 -3.53
C PHE A 183 5.84 5.19 -3.75
N TRP A 184 5.59 5.87 -2.63
CA TRP A 184 5.40 7.31 -2.51
C TRP A 184 6.49 7.89 -1.62
N THR A 185 7.05 9.03 -2.00
CA THR A 185 8.12 9.69 -1.24
C THR A 185 7.73 9.92 0.21
N GLU A 186 6.47 10.19 0.50
CA GLU A 186 5.89 10.35 1.84
C GLU A 186 6.15 9.15 2.74
N MET A 187 6.14 7.93 2.20
CA MET A 187 6.38 6.69 2.94
C MET A 187 7.85 6.26 2.95
N MET A 188 8.61 6.65 1.91
CA MET A 188 10.00 6.19 1.74
C MET A 188 11.02 7.01 2.52
N ARG A 189 10.73 8.28 2.82
CA ARG A 189 11.70 9.20 3.44
C ARG A 189 11.97 8.94 4.91
N ASP A 190 11.08 8.24 5.63
CA ASP A 190 11.19 7.95 7.06
C ASP A 190 10.93 6.47 7.35
N ALA A 191 11.97 5.77 7.81
CA ALA A 191 11.91 4.34 8.10
C ALA A 191 11.03 4.01 9.32
N ASP A 192 11.03 4.85 10.36
CA ASP A 192 10.18 4.65 11.54
C ASP A 192 8.70 4.84 11.15
N PHE A 193 8.40 5.82 10.28
CA PHE A 193 7.06 6.05 9.76
C PHE A 193 6.56 4.85 8.91
N ALA A 194 7.39 4.35 7.98
CA ALA A 194 7.08 3.15 7.21
C ALA A 194 6.81 1.93 8.12
N ALA A 195 7.65 1.71 9.13
CA ALA A 195 7.49 0.61 10.09
C ALA A 195 6.21 0.74 10.92
N ARG A 196 5.81 1.94 11.36
CA ARG A 196 4.56 2.21 12.07
C ARG A 196 3.33 1.88 11.22
N HIS A 197 3.46 2.00 9.90
CA HIS A 197 2.44 1.57 8.94
C HIS A 197 2.56 0.11 8.51
N ARG A 198 3.50 -0.66 9.11
CA ARG A 198 3.72 -2.09 8.84
C ARG A 198 4.09 -2.38 7.38
N LEU A 199 4.65 -1.37 6.70
CA LEU A 199 5.23 -1.49 5.37
C LEU A 199 6.61 -2.18 5.47
N ASN A 200 6.95 -3.00 4.47
CA ASN A 200 8.14 -3.84 4.53
C ASN A 200 8.90 -3.97 3.19
N GLY A 201 8.54 -3.15 2.20
CA GLY A 201 9.03 -3.22 0.84
C GLY A 201 10.52 -2.88 0.67
N HIS A 202 10.99 -3.02 -0.56
CA HIS A 202 12.39 -2.87 -0.94
C HIS A 202 12.95 -1.46 -0.73
N HIS A 203 12.16 -0.41 -1.08
CA HIS A 203 12.67 0.97 -1.09
C HIS A 203 12.67 1.65 0.29
N TYR A 204 12.17 0.98 1.33
CA TYR A 204 12.26 1.53 2.68
C TYR A 204 13.63 1.29 3.31
N ARG A 205 14.13 2.28 4.06
CA ARG A 205 15.41 2.18 4.77
C ARG A 205 15.25 1.45 6.12
N LEU A 206 14.52 0.34 6.12
CA LEU A 206 14.30 -0.47 7.31
C LEU A 206 15.60 -1.19 7.71
N VAL A 207 15.98 -1.01 8.98
CA VAL A 207 17.17 -1.62 9.58
C VAL A 207 16.77 -2.66 10.64
N GLU A 208 17.73 -3.28 11.33
CA GLU A 208 17.50 -4.36 12.30
C GLU A 208 16.47 -4.01 13.39
N LYS A 209 16.46 -2.76 13.89
CA LYS A 209 15.45 -2.34 14.90
C LYS A 209 14.01 -2.42 14.37
N HIS A 210 13.81 -2.36 13.04
CA HIS A 210 12.51 -2.53 12.40
C HIS A 210 12.23 -3.98 12.00
N GLY A 211 13.22 -4.87 12.12
CA GLY A 211 13.18 -6.24 11.60
C GLY A 211 13.56 -6.35 10.13
N GLY A 212 14.13 -5.29 9.54
CA GLY A 212 14.57 -5.25 8.14
C GLY A 212 13.42 -5.24 7.13
N ARG A 213 13.79 -5.26 5.85
CA ARG A 213 12.86 -5.36 4.70
C ARG A 213 12.40 -6.80 4.50
N ALA A 214 11.21 -6.99 3.93
CA ALA A 214 10.73 -8.32 3.53
C ALA A 214 11.46 -8.84 2.30
N ALA A 215 11.88 -7.94 1.42
CA ALA A 215 12.59 -8.24 0.20
C ALA A 215 13.68 -7.21 -0.09
N VAL A 216 14.82 -7.69 -0.57
CA VAL A 216 15.91 -6.86 -1.11
C VAL A 216 16.12 -7.27 -2.55
N TYR A 217 15.75 -6.39 -3.47
CA TYR A 217 15.89 -6.61 -4.91
C TYR A 217 17.29 -6.21 -5.41
N GLN A 218 17.78 -6.96 -6.43
CA GLN A 218 18.99 -6.62 -7.17
C GLN A 218 18.94 -7.20 -8.60
N PRO A 219 18.89 -6.37 -9.65
CA PRO A 219 18.34 -5.00 -9.62
C PRO A 219 16.84 -5.03 -9.34
N PHE A 220 16.17 -3.88 -9.31
CA PHE A 220 14.73 -3.89 -9.01
C PHE A 220 13.88 -4.40 -10.20
N VAL A 221 14.03 -3.82 -11.41
CA VAL A 221 13.28 -4.22 -12.63
C VAL A 221 14.02 -3.83 -13.91
N HIS A 222 13.48 -4.21 -15.08
CA HIS A 222 13.98 -3.88 -16.42
C HIS A 222 15.45 -4.26 -16.61
N SER A 223 15.78 -5.50 -16.27
CA SER A 223 17.15 -5.96 -16.10
C SER A 223 17.84 -6.47 -17.36
N LEU A 224 17.12 -6.67 -18.49
CA LEU A 224 17.72 -7.31 -19.67
C LEU A 224 18.93 -6.56 -20.24
N ASP A 225 18.94 -5.23 -20.17
CA ASP A 225 20.10 -4.43 -20.61
C ASP A 225 21.32 -4.62 -19.70
N ALA A 226 21.08 -4.83 -18.41
CA ALA A 226 22.16 -5.10 -17.44
C ALA A 226 22.63 -6.57 -17.46
N LEU A 227 21.75 -7.49 -17.89
CA LEU A 227 22.09 -8.91 -18.07
C LEU A 227 22.88 -9.16 -19.37
N VAL A 228 22.51 -8.45 -20.45
CA VAL A 228 23.12 -8.55 -21.78
C VAL A 228 23.28 -7.13 -22.32
N PRO A 229 24.45 -6.51 -22.18
CA PRO A 229 24.70 -5.12 -22.55
C PRO A 229 24.43 -4.80 -24.02
N ARG A 230 23.94 -3.56 -24.28
CA ARG A 230 23.55 -3.11 -25.64
C ARG A 230 24.75 -3.04 -26.59
N GLU A 231 25.92 -2.77 -26.07
CA GLU A 231 27.17 -2.63 -26.80
C GLU A 231 27.53 -3.90 -27.59
N LEU A 232 27.06 -5.05 -27.13
CA LEU A 232 27.26 -6.33 -27.79
C LEU A 232 26.56 -6.43 -29.15
N TYR A 233 25.64 -5.53 -29.50
CA TYR A 233 24.95 -5.57 -30.78
C TYR A 233 25.91 -5.50 -31.99
N ALA A 234 26.98 -4.72 -31.88
CA ALA A 234 27.94 -4.54 -32.96
C ALA A 234 28.64 -5.85 -33.37
N GLU A 235 28.92 -6.73 -32.40
CA GLU A 235 29.64 -7.99 -32.60
C GLU A 235 28.70 -9.20 -32.64
N HIS A 236 27.58 -9.10 -31.90
CA HIS A 236 26.63 -10.19 -31.67
C HIS A 236 25.18 -9.77 -31.92
N PRO A 237 24.81 -9.37 -33.13
CA PRO A 237 23.43 -8.94 -33.42
C PRO A 237 22.40 -10.04 -33.17
N GLU A 238 22.81 -11.35 -33.17
CA GLU A 238 21.94 -12.49 -32.86
C GLU A 238 21.49 -12.56 -31.41
N TYR A 239 22.11 -11.82 -30.49
CA TYR A 239 21.66 -11.70 -29.09
C TYR A 239 20.43 -10.79 -28.95
N PHE A 240 20.16 -10.00 -29.97
CA PHE A 240 19.11 -8.99 -30.00
C PHE A 240 17.87 -9.49 -30.76
N PRO A 241 16.70 -8.85 -30.59
CA PRO A 241 15.46 -9.36 -31.13
C PRO A 241 15.44 -9.29 -32.67
N LEU A 242 14.91 -10.33 -33.30
CA LEU A 242 14.53 -10.31 -34.71
C LEU A 242 13.11 -9.72 -34.81
N ILE A 243 12.96 -8.59 -35.49
CA ILE A 243 11.68 -7.90 -35.66
C ILE A 243 11.52 -7.53 -37.14
N GLY A 244 10.47 -7.99 -37.78
CA GLY A 244 10.24 -7.74 -39.19
C GLY A 244 11.39 -8.24 -40.09
N GLY A 245 11.97 -9.37 -39.75
CA GLY A 245 13.06 -10.02 -40.50
C GLY A 245 14.46 -9.40 -40.30
N LYS A 246 14.61 -8.43 -39.37
CA LYS A 246 15.90 -7.76 -39.09
C LYS A 246 16.20 -7.78 -37.59
N ARG A 247 17.47 -8.02 -37.25
CA ARG A 247 17.95 -7.81 -35.87
C ARG A 247 17.91 -6.31 -35.57
N LYS A 248 17.42 -5.97 -34.38
CA LYS A 248 17.20 -4.56 -33.97
C LYS A 248 18.09 -4.20 -32.80
N ASP A 249 18.65 -3.00 -32.85
CA ASP A 249 19.38 -2.33 -31.79
C ASP A 249 18.50 -1.31 -31.05
N GLY A 250 19.03 -0.72 -29.99
CA GLY A 250 18.42 0.37 -29.22
C GLY A 250 17.53 -0.12 -28.08
N TYR A 251 16.37 0.52 -27.91
CA TYR A 251 15.44 0.22 -26.83
C TYR A 251 14.56 -0.99 -27.18
N VAL A 252 15.12 -2.16 -27.01
CA VAL A 252 14.53 -3.46 -27.43
C VAL A 252 14.76 -4.54 -26.37
N GLN A 253 14.07 -5.65 -26.51
CA GLN A 253 14.30 -6.85 -25.70
C GLN A 253 15.57 -7.59 -26.13
N ARG A 254 15.78 -8.80 -25.64
CA ARG A 254 16.83 -9.73 -26.08
C ARG A 254 16.24 -10.96 -26.74
N CYS A 255 17.05 -11.72 -27.47
CA CYS A 255 16.65 -13.02 -28.03
C CYS A 255 16.76 -14.10 -26.93
N LEU A 256 15.66 -14.31 -26.19
CA LEU A 256 15.61 -15.15 -25.01
C LEU A 256 15.76 -16.66 -25.31
N SER A 257 15.71 -17.07 -26.58
CA SER A 257 15.98 -18.43 -27.02
C SER A 257 17.43 -18.67 -27.41
N ASN A 258 18.27 -17.61 -27.49
CA ASN A 258 19.68 -17.74 -27.81
C ASN A 258 20.44 -18.32 -26.58
N PRO A 259 21.16 -19.47 -26.72
CA PRO A 259 21.83 -20.12 -25.60
C PRO A 259 22.94 -19.28 -24.97
N GLU A 260 23.67 -18.45 -25.75
CA GLU A 260 24.70 -17.58 -25.19
C GLU A 260 24.10 -16.42 -24.39
N VAL A 261 22.94 -15.91 -24.78
CA VAL A 261 22.16 -14.93 -23.99
C VAL A 261 21.74 -15.54 -22.65
N VAL A 262 21.25 -16.77 -22.63
CA VAL A 262 20.89 -17.49 -21.39
C VAL A 262 22.11 -17.67 -20.50
N LYS A 263 23.24 -18.13 -21.06
CA LYS A 263 24.49 -18.36 -20.33
C LYS A 263 25.04 -17.06 -19.74
N MET A 264 25.07 -15.99 -20.52
CA MET A 264 25.54 -14.68 -20.08
C MET A 264 24.67 -14.13 -18.95
N ALA A 265 23.35 -14.16 -19.09
CA ALA A 265 22.41 -13.70 -18.07
C ALA A 265 22.54 -14.52 -16.78
N THR A 266 22.69 -15.84 -16.87
CA THR A 266 22.91 -16.71 -15.69
C THR A 266 24.21 -16.35 -14.97
N ALA A 267 25.31 -16.14 -15.70
CA ALA A 267 26.58 -15.72 -15.13
C ALA A 267 26.47 -14.38 -14.42
N ARG A 268 25.78 -13.40 -15.05
CA ARG A 268 25.58 -12.06 -14.45
C ARG A 268 24.72 -12.09 -13.17
N VAL A 269 23.68 -12.91 -13.14
CA VAL A 269 22.88 -13.13 -11.91
C VAL A 269 23.74 -13.71 -10.79
N ARG A 270 24.62 -14.66 -11.09
CA ARG A 270 25.58 -15.21 -10.10
C ARG A 270 26.57 -14.17 -9.59
N GLU A 271 27.03 -13.26 -10.47
CA GLU A 271 27.87 -12.12 -10.07
C GLU A 271 27.12 -11.19 -9.11
N TRP A 272 25.87 -10.81 -9.44
CA TRP A 272 25.05 -9.98 -8.56
C TRP A 272 24.84 -10.60 -7.18
N LEU A 273 24.64 -11.92 -7.10
CA LEU A 273 24.50 -12.61 -5.80
C LEU A 273 25.79 -12.59 -4.98
N LYS A 274 26.97 -12.55 -5.62
CA LYS A 274 28.25 -12.37 -4.93
C LYS A 274 28.48 -10.93 -4.50
N GLU A 275 28.12 -9.97 -5.36
CA GLU A 275 28.24 -8.53 -5.11
C GLU A 275 27.24 -8.06 -4.02
N HIS A 276 26.05 -8.69 -3.95
CA HIS A 276 24.93 -8.35 -3.11
C HIS A 276 24.40 -9.57 -2.32
N PRO A 277 25.17 -10.08 -1.34
CA PRO A 277 24.78 -11.27 -0.57
C PRO A 277 23.49 -11.06 0.27
N GLU A 278 23.10 -9.82 0.49
CA GLU A 278 21.83 -9.46 1.15
C GLU A 278 20.60 -9.56 0.23
N ALA A 279 20.78 -9.69 -1.10
CA ALA A 279 19.69 -9.79 -2.04
C ALA A 279 18.87 -11.07 -1.81
N SER A 280 17.58 -10.91 -1.63
CA SER A 280 16.62 -12.02 -1.50
C SER A 280 15.80 -12.24 -2.77
N ILE A 281 15.78 -11.25 -3.67
CA ILE A 281 15.11 -11.31 -4.96
C ILE A 281 16.05 -10.73 -6.04
N ILE A 282 16.23 -11.50 -7.11
CA ILE A 282 16.91 -11.04 -8.32
C ILE A 282 15.84 -10.81 -9.39
N SER A 283 15.78 -9.61 -9.97
CA SER A 283 14.89 -9.36 -11.08
C SER A 283 15.54 -9.78 -12.40
N VAL A 284 14.87 -10.70 -13.09
CA VAL A 284 15.16 -11.12 -14.47
C VAL A 284 13.94 -10.75 -15.30
N SER A 285 13.85 -9.48 -15.67
CA SER A 285 12.65 -8.91 -16.24
C SER A 285 12.91 -8.15 -17.52
N GLN A 286 11.90 -8.15 -18.40
CA GLN A 286 11.89 -7.45 -19.67
C GLN A 286 12.17 -5.95 -19.54
N ASN A 287 12.75 -5.35 -20.58
CA ASN A 287 12.85 -3.91 -20.71
C ASN A 287 11.47 -3.27 -20.93
N ASP A 288 11.34 -1.99 -20.66
CA ASP A 288 10.08 -1.26 -20.80
C ASP A 288 9.76 -0.93 -22.27
N THR A 289 9.53 -1.97 -23.08
CA THR A 289 9.23 -1.86 -24.52
C THR A 289 8.51 -3.10 -25.05
N PHE A 290 7.70 -2.91 -26.11
CA PHE A 290 7.04 -4.00 -26.86
C PHE A 290 7.95 -4.74 -27.83
N ASN A 291 9.20 -4.31 -28.04
CA ASN A 291 10.11 -4.77 -29.07
C ASN A 291 10.73 -6.14 -28.76
N PHE A 292 9.91 -7.21 -28.64
CA PHE A 292 10.36 -8.57 -28.32
C PHE A 292 10.78 -9.37 -29.59
N CYS A 293 11.53 -10.46 -29.36
CA CYS A 293 12.11 -11.28 -30.44
C CYS A 293 11.07 -12.17 -31.14
N GLN A 294 11.06 -12.12 -32.47
CA GLN A 294 10.21 -12.92 -33.37
C GLN A 294 11.03 -13.89 -34.20
N CYS A 295 12.22 -14.32 -33.78
CA CYS A 295 12.96 -15.35 -34.47
C CYS A 295 12.24 -16.70 -34.38
N ASP A 296 12.55 -17.63 -35.27
CA ASP A 296 11.85 -18.90 -35.39
C ASP A 296 11.75 -19.67 -34.07
N GLN A 297 12.79 -19.66 -33.25
CA GLN A 297 12.80 -20.36 -31.95
C GLN A 297 11.91 -19.68 -30.91
N CYS A 298 11.99 -18.34 -30.76
CA CYS A 298 11.12 -17.60 -29.86
C CYS A 298 9.66 -17.75 -30.31
N LYS A 299 9.41 -17.47 -31.59
CA LYS A 299 8.06 -17.52 -32.15
C LYS A 299 7.42 -18.91 -32.08
N ALA A 300 8.16 -19.96 -32.38
CA ALA A 300 7.62 -21.33 -32.30
C ALA A 300 7.16 -21.70 -30.89
N LEU A 301 7.92 -21.28 -29.84
CA LEU A 301 7.52 -21.49 -28.46
C LEU A 301 6.30 -20.62 -28.07
N ASP A 302 6.35 -19.35 -28.41
CA ASP A 302 5.28 -18.40 -28.09
C ASP A 302 3.96 -18.76 -28.74
N ASP A 303 4.00 -19.20 -30.02
CA ASP A 303 2.81 -19.69 -30.76
C ASP A 303 2.26 -21.00 -30.15
N ALA A 304 3.14 -21.95 -29.79
CA ALA A 304 2.74 -23.20 -29.15
C ALA A 304 2.06 -22.98 -27.82
N GLU A 305 2.54 -22.02 -27.05
CA GLU A 305 2.01 -21.65 -25.72
C GLU A 305 0.91 -20.57 -25.77
N GLY A 306 0.69 -19.97 -26.94
CA GLY A 306 -0.35 -18.95 -27.17
C GLY A 306 -0.09 -17.62 -26.42
N SER A 307 1.17 -17.36 -26.07
CA SER A 307 1.61 -16.13 -25.39
C SER A 307 3.11 -15.88 -25.55
N PRO A 308 3.52 -14.65 -25.86
CA PRO A 308 4.93 -14.25 -25.85
C PRO A 308 5.60 -14.32 -24.47
N ALA A 309 4.83 -14.49 -23.39
CA ALA A 309 5.38 -14.78 -22.07
C ALA A 309 6.13 -16.13 -22.02
N ALA A 310 5.89 -17.04 -22.98
CA ALA A 310 6.49 -18.36 -22.95
C ALA A 310 8.01 -18.33 -23.09
N SER A 311 8.53 -17.56 -24.04
CA SER A 311 9.98 -17.38 -24.19
C SER A 311 10.60 -16.73 -22.94
N LEU A 312 9.90 -15.76 -22.33
CA LEU A 312 10.34 -15.11 -21.08
C LEU A 312 10.35 -16.09 -19.91
N ILE A 313 9.27 -16.83 -19.67
CA ILE A 313 9.16 -17.77 -18.54
C ILE A 313 10.18 -18.91 -18.69
N ARG A 314 10.41 -19.43 -19.91
CA ARG A 314 11.48 -20.44 -20.13
C ARG A 314 12.85 -19.89 -19.78
N PHE A 315 13.17 -18.69 -20.23
CA PHE A 315 14.43 -18.00 -19.92
C PHE A 315 14.61 -17.83 -18.41
N VAL A 316 13.60 -17.27 -17.73
CA VAL A 316 13.58 -17.07 -16.28
C VAL A 316 13.72 -18.38 -15.52
N ASN A 317 12.99 -19.43 -15.94
CA ASN A 317 13.07 -20.75 -15.31
C ASN A 317 14.47 -21.36 -15.37
N THR A 318 15.18 -21.21 -16.50
CA THR A 318 16.55 -21.70 -16.62
C THR A 318 17.50 -21.05 -15.64
N ILE A 319 17.38 -19.73 -15.47
CA ILE A 319 18.19 -18.98 -14.49
C ILE A 319 17.78 -19.34 -13.05
N ALA A 320 16.46 -19.44 -12.78
CA ALA A 320 15.93 -19.80 -11.48
C ALA A 320 16.36 -21.19 -11.02
N GLU A 321 16.44 -22.15 -11.94
CA GLU A 321 16.94 -23.51 -11.68
C GLU A 321 18.42 -23.51 -11.31
N ASP A 322 19.21 -22.70 -12.00
CA ASP A 322 20.64 -22.61 -11.73
C ASP A 322 20.90 -21.96 -10.37
N VAL A 323 20.20 -20.87 -10.05
CA VAL A 323 20.34 -20.14 -8.78
C VAL A 323 19.88 -20.99 -7.59
N GLU A 324 18.79 -21.75 -7.71
CA GLU A 324 18.21 -22.55 -6.62
C GLU A 324 19.21 -23.57 -6.04
N ARG A 325 20.20 -24.06 -6.83
CA ARG A 325 21.20 -25.05 -6.41
C ARG A 325 22.06 -24.55 -5.25
N ASP A 326 22.49 -23.29 -5.31
CA ASP A 326 23.41 -22.70 -4.34
C ASP A 326 22.73 -21.65 -3.44
N HIS A 327 21.60 -21.09 -3.88
CA HIS A 327 20.86 -20.02 -3.22
C HIS A 327 19.36 -20.36 -3.08
N PRO A 328 18.98 -21.43 -2.33
CA PRO A 328 17.60 -21.92 -2.28
C PRO A 328 16.59 -20.94 -1.67
N ASN A 329 17.08 -19.90 -0.98
CA ASN A 329 16.22 -18.86 -0.38
C ASN A 329 16.05 -17.62 -1.28
N VAL A 330 16.75 -17.55 -2.43
CA VAL A 330 16.65 -16.45 -3.38
C VAL A 330 15.53 -16.73 -4.37
N ARG A 331 14.69 -15.74 -4.59
CA ARG A 331 13.64 -15.77 -5.60
C ARG A 331 14.06 -15.02 -6.85
N ILE A 332 13.55 -15.42 -8.00
CA ILE A 332 13.71 -14.70 -9.27
C ILE A 332 12.40 -14.03 -9.58
N ASP A 333 12.42 -12.69 -9.72
CA ASP A 333 11.25 -11.90 -10.09
C ASP A 333 11.24 -11.64 -11.60
N THR A 334 10.07 -11.72 -12.22
CA THR A 334 9.86 -11.32 -13.61
C THR A 334 8.54 -10.59 -13.77
N LEU A 335 8.44 -9.76 -14.82
CA LEU A 335 7.23 -9.00 -15.09
C LEU A 335 6.31 -9.76 -16.06
N ALA A 336 5.01 -9.77 -15.77
CA ALA A 336 3.94 -10.03 -16.72
C ALA A 336 3.36 -8.66 -17.12
N TYR A 337 3.92 -8.07 -18.18
CA TYR A 337 3.76 -6.68 -18.53
C TYR A 337 3.66 -6.47 -20.03
N GLN A 338 2.72 -5.67 -20.49
CA GLN A 338 2.52 -5.38 -21.89
C GLN A 338 2.37 -6.69 -22.72
N TYR A 339 3.33 -7.00 -23.61
CA TYR A 339 3.28 -8.16 -24.49
C TYR A 339 3.32 -9.51 -23.76
N SER A 340 3.91 -9.59 -22.58
CA SER A 340 4.06 -10.81 -21.78
C SER A 340 2.99 -10.98 -20.68
N ARG A 341 1.94 -10.14 -20.64
CA ARG A 341 0.95 -10.12 -19.56
C ARG A 341 0.12 -11.40 -19.47
N LYS A 342 -0.27 -11.98 -20.64
CA LYS A 342 -1.03 -13.22 -20.70
C LYS A 342 -0.14 -14.44 -20.36
N PRO A 343 -0.57 -15.37 -19.47
CA PRO A 343 0.24 -16.55 -19.15
C PRO A 343 0.38 -17.54 -20.33
N PRO A 344 1.48 -18.34 -20.37
CA PRO A 344 1.60 -19.47 -21.27
C PRO A 344 0.57 -20.57 -20.96
N ARG A 345 0.21 -21.37 -21.97
CA ARG A 345 -0.80 -22.43 -21.86
C ARG A 345 -0.37 -23.58 -20.95
N THR A 346 0.83 -24.09 -21.13
CA THR A 346 1.33 -25.28 -20.41
C THR A 346 2.61 -25.03 -19.62
N LEU A 347 3.45 -24.11 -20.06
CA LEU A 347 4.69 -23.75 -19.37
C LEU A 347 4.38 -23.06 -18.04
N ARG A 348 5.04 -23.50 -16.96
CA ARG A 348 4.82 -22.99 -15.60
C ARG A 348 6.08 -22.34 -15.05
N PRO A 349 5.95 -21.22 -14.33
CA PRO A 349 7.06 -20.69 -13.52
C PRO A 349 7.52 -21.70 -12.48
N ARG A 350 8.81 -21.71 -12.18
CA ARG A 350 9.38 -22.55 -11.10
C ARG A 350 8.91 -22.07 -9.71
N PRO A 351 8.97 -22.92 -8.66
CA PRO A 351 8.53 -22.56 -7.31
C PRO A 351 9.21 -21.33 -6.70
N ASN A 352 10.45 -21.04 -7.12
CA ASN A 352 11.22 -19.86 -6.68
C ASN A 352 11.05 -18.64 -7.60
N VAL A 353 10.10 -18.66 -8.56
CA VAL A 353 9.82 -17.54 -9.46
C VAL A 353 8.61 -16.74 -8.98
N ILE A 354 8.78 -15.42 -8.87
CA ILE A 354 7.72 -14.44 -8.68
C ILE A 354 7.29 -13.92 -10.05
N VAL A 355 6.00 -13.99 -10.35
CA VAL A 355 5.40 -13.32 -11.52
C VAL A 355 4.70 -12.07 -11.02
N ARG A 356 5.13 -10.90 -11.51
CA ARG A 356 4.56 -9.61 -11.14
C ARG A 356 3.75 -9.04 -12.31
N LEU A 357 2.41 -9.02 -12.15
CA LEU A 357 1.51 -8.41 -13.13
C LEU A 357 1.46 -6.90 -12.95
N CYS A 358 1.48 -6.18 -14.09
CA CYS A 358 1.38 -4.73 -14.12
C CYS A 358 0.03 -4.30 -14.71
N SER A 359 -0.70 -3.40 -14.01
CA SER A 359 -2.04 -2.92 -14.36
C SER A 359 -2.04 -1.66 -15.23
N ILE A 360 -0.91 -1.32 -15.85
CA ILE A 360 -0.64 0.00 -16.46
C ILE A 360 -1.70 0.50 -17.45
N GLU A 361 -2.37 -0.42 -18.18
CA GLU A 361 -3.37 -0.08 -19.19
C GLU A 361 -4.79 0.06 -18.62
N CYS A 362 -5.00 -0.24 -17.33
CA CYS A 362 -6.32 -0.28 -16.71
C CYS A 362 -6.92 1.12 -16.49
N CYS A 363 -8.23 1.13 -16.30
CA CYS A 363 -8.92 2.25 -15.70
C CYS A 363 -8.69 2.26 -14.18
N PHE A 364 -8.30 3.39 -13.63
CA PHE A 364 -8.08 3.56 -12.19
C PHE A 364 -9.23 4.25 -11.45
N ALA A 365 -10.24 4.76 -12.19
CA ALA A 365 -11.40 5.43 -11.60
C ALA A 365 -12.44 4.47 -11.04
N HIS A 366 -12.49 3.23 -11.53
CA HIS A 366 -13.48 2.23 -11.14
C HIS A 366 -12.80 0.98 -10.59
N PRO A 367 -13.49 0.25 -9.68
CA PRO A 367 -12.98 -1.05 -9.23
C PRO A 367 -12.75 -2.00 -10.41
N LEU A 368 -11.60 -2.64 -10.47
CA LEU A 368 -11.22 -3.60 -11.52
C LEU A 368 -12.29 -4.66 -11.77
N GLU A 369 -12.89 -5.18 -10.70
CA GLU A 369 -13.87 -6.28 -10.78
C GLU A 369 -15.13 -5.89 -11.55
N SER A 370 -15.58 -4.65 -11.45
CA SER A 370 -16.83 -4.15 -12.04
C SER A 370 -16.64 -3.22 -13.23
N CYS A 371 -15.43 -2.73 -13.48
CA CYS A 371 -15.17 -1.82 -14.59
C CYS A 371 -15.46 -2.50 -15.95
N PRO A 372 -16.31 -1.90 -16.83
CA PRO A 372 -16.64 -2.46 -18.12
C PRO A 372 -15.55 -2.24 -19.20
N ALA A 373 -14.51 -1.46 -18.91
CA ALA A 373 -13.44 -1.19 -19.85
C ALA A 373 -12.75 -2.47 -20.32
N ALA A 374 -12.43 -2.54 -21.60
CA ALA A 374 -11.85 -3.73 -22.20
C ALA A 374 -10.50 -4.13 -21.59
N GLU A 375 -9.69 -3.13 -21.21
CA GLU A 375 -8.38 -3.33 -20.58
C GLU A 375 -8.52 -3.96 -19.19
N ASP A 376 -9.46 -3.46 -18.39
CA ASP A 376 -9.77 -4.01 -17.06
C ASP A 376 -10.25 -5.45 -17.16
N LYS A 377 -11.13 -5.74 -18.15
CA LYS A 377 -11.57 -7.10 -18.39
C LYS A 377 -10.38 -8.01 -18.73
N ARG A 378 -9.51 -7.58 -19.65
CA ARG A 378 -8.30 -8.34 -19.99
C ARG A 378 -7.39 -8.56 -18.80
N PHE A 379 -7.18 -7.54 -17.97
CA PHE A 379 -6.35 -7.66 -16.79
C PHE A 379 -6.93 -8.63 -15.75
N ARG A 380 -8.26 -8.59 -15.53
CA ARG A 380 -8.94 -9.61 -14.69
C ARG A 380 -8.74 -11.02 -15.23
N ASP A 381 -8.95 -11.21 -16.54
CA ASP A 381 -8.77 -12.51 -17.19
C ASP A 381 -7.31 -13.00 -17.02
N ASP A 382 -6.33 -12.10 -17.13
CA ASP A 382 -4.91 -12.43 -16.94
C ASP A 382 -4.59 -12.84 -15.48
N ILE A 383 -5.08 -12.09 -14.48
CA ILE A 383 -4.92 -12.47 -13.05
C ILE A 383 -5.51 -13.85 -12.78
N LEU A 384 -6.75 -14.09 -13.25
CA LEU A 384 -7.43 -15.38 -13.09
C LEU A 384 -6.69 -16.53 -13.78
N ALA A 385 -6.04 -16.25 -14.91
CA ALA A 385 -5.25 -17.25 -15.63
C ALA A 385 -3.87 -17.49 -14.98
N TRP A 386 -3.23 -16.48 -14.37
CA TRP A 386 -1.97 -16.64 -13.64
C TRP A 386 -2.15 -17.30 -12.27
N GLN A 387 -3.26 -17.06 -11.58
CA GLN A 387 -3.53 -17.57 -10.22
C GLN A 387 -3.24 -19.09 -10.07
N PRO A 388 -3.73 -19.99 -10.95
CA PRO A 388 -3.49 -21.43 -10.79
C PRO A 388 -2.08 -21.87 -11.21
N VAL A 389 -1.29 -21.01 -11.85
CA VAL A 389 -0.03 -21.40 -12.49
C VAL A 389 1.20 -20.72 -11.93
N ALA A 390 1.05 -19.53 -11.38
CA ALA A 390 2.14 -18.80 -10.73
C ALA A 390 2.26 -19.21 -9.26
N PRO A 391 3.39 -19.78 -8.82
CA PRO A 391 3.58 -20.16 -7.42
C PRO A 391 3.56 -18.95 -6.48
N LEU A 392 4.08 -17.81 -6.97
CA LEU A 392 4.12 -16.53 -6.28
C LEU A 392 3.64 -15.43 -7.24
N LEU A 393 2.47 -14.88 -6.96
CA LEU A 393 1.86 -13.83 -7.77
C LEU A 393 1.96 -12.50 -7.01
N TYR A 394 2.61 -11.51 -7.64
CA TYR A 394 2.67 -10.14 -7.18
C TYR A 394 1.95 -9.22 -8.18
N VAL A 395 1.60 -8.02 -7.74
CA VAL A 395 1.04 -6.99 -8.62
C VAL A 395 1.83 -5.69 -8.46
N TRP A 396 2.03 -5.03 -9.58
CA TRP A 396 2.46 -3.65 -9.70
C TRP A 396 1.25 -2.84 -10.12
N ASP A 397 0.73 -2.06 -9.19
CA ASP A 397 -0.40 -1.16 -9.44
C ASP A 397 0.05 0.31 -9.46
N TYR A 398 -0.78 1.18 -10.01
CA TYR A 398 -0.45 2.58 -10.29
C TYR A 398 -1.49 3.48 -9.63
N THR A 399 -1.05 4.55 -8.96
CA THR A 399 -1.94 5.30 -8.08
C THR A 399 -2.09 6.79 -8.39
N PRO A 400 -1.16 7.50 -9.09
CA PRO A 400 -1.35 8.86 -9.60
C PRO A 400 -1.43 8.89 -11.13
N ASN A 401 -1.64 10.08 -11.67
CA ASN A 401 -1.34 10.36 -13.07
C ASN A 401 0.16 10.65 -13.24
N PHE A 402 0.90 9.80 -13.98
CA PHE A 402 2.36 9.92 -14.16
C PHE A 402 2.78 11.01 -15.14
N ALA A 403 1.92 11.34 -16.11
CA ALA A 403 2.14 12.45 -17.01
C ALA A 403 1.90 13.81 -16.31
N HIS A 404 1.12 13.83 -15.22
CA HIS A 404 0.64 15.04 -14.55
C HIS A 404 0.42 14.81 -13.06
N TYR A 405 1.50 14.75 -12.24
CA TYR A 405 1.41 14.45 -10.79
C TYR A 405 0.50 15.40 -10.02
N GLN A 406 0.27 16.61 -10.54
CA GLN A 406 -0.63 17.59 -9.94
C GLN A 406 -2.04 17.55 -10.56
N GLN A 407 -2.39 16.58 -11.39
CA GLN A 407 -3.75 16.48 -11.95
C GLN A 407 -4.68 15.80 -10.94
N PRO A 408 -5.92 16.31 -10.71
CA PRO A 408 -6.93 15.60 -9.93
C PRO A 408 -7.15 14.18 -10.48
N PHE A 409 -7.13 13.16 -9.60
CA PHE A 409 -7.19 11.77 -10.03
C PHE A 409 -8.21 10.98 -9.20
N PRO A 410 -9.40 10.63 -9.78
CA PRO A 410 -10.56 10.12 -9.07
C PRO A 410 -10.48 8.62 -8.76
N ASN A 411 -9.53 8.15 -7.94
CA ASN A 411 -9.34 6.71 -7.72
C ASN A 411 -9.51 6.22 -6.27
N PHE A 412 -9.85 7.08 -5.28
CA PHE A 412 -10.00 6.62 -3.90
C PHE A 412 -11.08 5.54 -3.73
N ASP A 413 -12.15 5.60 -4.56
CA ASP A 413 -13.22 4.61 -4.52
C ASP A 413 -12.80 3.24 -5.10
N ALA A 414 -11.75 3.20 -5.93
CA ALA A 414 -11.24 1.98 -6.54
C ALA A 414 -10.14 1.29 -5.72
N LEU A 415 -9.41 2.03 -4.86
CA LEU A 415 -8.24 1.49 -4.14
C LEU A 415 -8.58 0.26 -3.30
N GLN A 416 -9.59 0.34 -2.43
CA GLN A 416 -9.95 -0.79 -1.56
C GLN A 416 -10.48 -2.00 -2.33
N PRO A 417 -11.47 -1.87 -3.24
CA PRO A 417 -11.94 -3.00 -4.02
C PRO A 417 -10.84 -3.68 -4.83
N ASN A 418 -9.87 -2.92 -5.37
CA ASN A 418 -8.75 -3.47 -6.13
C ASN A 418 -7.80 -4.28 -5.23
N VAL A 419 -7.39 -3.75 -4.08
CA VAL A 419 -6.56 -4.51 -3.11
C VAL A 419 -7.28 -5.78 -2.65
N GLN A 420 -8.57 -5.70 -2.35
CA GLN A 420 -9.39 -6.87 -1.99
C GLN A 420 -9.46 -7.89 -3.13
N PHE A 421 -9.64 -7.43 -4.38
CA PHE A 421 -9.64 -8.29 -5.56
C PHE A 421 -8.30 -9.03 -5.70
N PHE A 422 -7.18 -8.34 -5.58
CA PHE A 422 -5.85 -8.94 -5.65
C PHE A 422 -5.66 -10.02 -4.57
N VAL A 423 -5.99 -9.72 -3.33
CA VAL A 423 -5.87 -10.67 -2.22
C VAL A 423 -6.76 -11.90 -2.41
N ARG A 424 -8.02 -11.72 -2.83
CA ARG A 424 -8.94 -12.85 -3.11
C ARG A 424 -8.41 -13.76 -4.21
N HIS A 425 -7.65 -13.23 -5.16
CA HIS A 425 -7.06 -13.99 -6.26
C HIS A 425 -5.61 -14.41 -6.02
N GLY A 426 -5.18 -14.49 -4.75
CA GLY A 426 -3.94 -15.14 -4.35
C GLY A 426 -2.69 -14.29 -4.50
N VAL A 427 -2.81 -13.00 -4.81
CA VAL A 427 -1.68 -12.07 -4.82
C VAL A 427 -1.06 -12.00 -3.43
N LYS A 428 0.26 -12.13 -3.34
CA LYS A 428 1.04 -12.14 -2.10
C LYS A 428 1.89 -10.89 -1.90
N GLY A 429 2.11 -10.10 -2.94
CA GLY A 429 2.86 -8.86 -2.86
C GLY A 429 2.23 -7.76 -3.69
N LEU A 430 2.16 -6.56 -3.13
CA LEU A 430 1.68 -5.36 -3.81
C LEU A 430 2.74 -4.25 -3.78
N PHE A 431 2.98 -3.69 -4.96
CA PHE A 431 3.77 -2.49 -5.19
C PHE A 431 2.85 -1.42 -5.78
N GLU A 432 2.53 -0.42 -4.96
CA GLU A 432 1.63 0.69 -5.30
C GLU A 432 2.47 1.88 -5.74
N GLN A 433 2.73 1.99 -7.05
CA GLN A 433 3.56 3.06 -7.59
C GLN A 433 2.84 4.41 -7.48
N GLY A 434 3.55 5.37 -6.88
CA GLY A 434 3.11 6.72 -6.69
C GLY A 434 4.09 7.77 -7.22
N ASN A 435 4.01 8.99 -6.68
CA ASN A 435 5.04 10.00 -6.93
C ASN A 435 6.26 9.72 -6.06
N TYR A 436 7.30 9.17 -6.66
CA TYR A 436 8.57 8.84 -6.01
C TYR A 436 9.66 9.89 -6.24
N SER A 437 9.33 11.03 -6.87
CA SER A 437 10.28 12.12 -7.02
C SER A 437 10.75 12.66 -5.67
N ALA A 438 11.93 13.25 -5.62
CA ALA A 438 12.55 13.68 -4.37
C ALA A 438 11.65 14.61 -3.52
N GLY A 439 10.85 15.45 -4.18
CA GLY A 439 9.90 16.35 -3.50
C GLY A 439 8.57 15.71 -3.11
N GLY A 440 8.19 14.58 -3.69
CA GLY A 440 6.87 13.98 -3.48
C GLY A 440 5.71 14.89 -3.83
N LEU A 441 4.64 14.85 -3.03
CA LEU A 441 3.50 15.79 -3.05
C LEU A 441 2.78 15.88 -4.41
N GLY A 442 2.34 14.74 -4.94
CA GLY A 442 1.33 14.69 -6.00
C GLY A 442 -0.07 15.06 -5.48
N GLU A 443 -1.06 15.01 -6.37
CA GLU A 443 -2.46 15.25 -5.99
C GLU A 443 -2.86 14.40 -4.79
N MET A 444 -3.24 15.05 -3.69
CA MET A 444 -3.57 14.43 -2.39
C MET A 444 -2.54 13.38 -1.92
N GLY A 445 -1.27 13.52 -2.29
CA GLY A 445 -0.21 12.54 -2.05
C GLY A 445 -0.12 12.01 -0.62
N PRO A 446 -0.04 12.87 0.43
CA PRO A 446 0.02 12.40 1.82
C PRO A 446 -1.20 11.56 2.24
N LEU A 447 -2.42 11.96 1.82
CA LEU A 447 -3.64 11.20 2.10
C LEU A 447 -3.65 9.87 1.35
N ARG A 448 -3.27 9.87 0.07
CA ARG A 448 -3.26 8.68 -0.78
C ARG A 448 -2.27 7.65 -0.25
N ALA A 449 -1.04 8.08 0.06
CA ALA A 449 -0.02 7.21 0.65
C ALA A 449 -0.47 6.62 2.00
N TYR A 450 -1.11 7.42 2.86
CA TYR A 450 -1.67 6.97 4.12
C TYR A 450 -2.76 5.91 3.93
N VAL A 451 -3.74 6.14 3.05
CA VAL A 451 -4.84 5.19 2.78
C VAL A 451 -4.31 3.89 2.21
N LEU A 452 -3.39 3.95 1.24
CA LEU A 452 -2.74 2.77 0.66
C LEU A 452 -2.01 1.94 1.73
N ALA A 453 -1.27 2.60 2.62
CA ALA A 453 -0.58 1.89 3.70
C ALA A 453 -1.53 1.14 4.64
N LYS A 454 -2.72 1.71 4.92
CA LYS A 454 -3.77 1.02 5.69
C LYS A 454 -4.33 -0.19 4.94
N LEU A 455 -4.61 -0.03 3.66
CA LEU A 455 -5.14 -1.10 2.80
C LEU A 455 -4.17 -2.25 2.61
N LEU A 456 -2.88 -1.98 2.43
CA LEU A 456 -1.87 -3.04 2.28
C LEU A 456 -1.70 -3.86 3.57
N TRP A 457 -1.97 -3.26 4.74
CA TRP A 457 -1.96 -3.98 6.01
C TRP A 457 -3.26 -4.75 6.26
N ASP A 458 -4.40 -4.10 6.05
CA ASP A 458 -5.73 -4.65 6.26
C ASP A 458 -6.66 -4.25 5.09
N PRO A 459 -6.84 -5.13 4.10
CA PRO A 459 -7.69 -4.86 2.94
C PRO A 459 -9.15 -4.57 3.28
N ASP A 460 -9.63 -5.01 4.45
CA ASP A 460 -11.01 -4.85 4.90
C ASP A 460 -11.22 -3.65 5.82
N THR A 461 -10.20 -2.81 5.99
CA THR A 461 -10.27 -1.61 6.85
C THR A 461 -11.29 -0.58 6.32
N ASP A 462 -11.84 0.24 7.22
CA ASP A 462 -12.77 1.35 6.85
C ASP A 462 -11.99 2.53 6.24
N VAL A 463 -11.87 2.55 4.92
CA VAL A 463 -11.18 3.61 4.17
C VAL A 463 -11.80 4.98 4.41
N GLN A 464 -13.13 5.08 4.47
CA GLN A 464 -13.80 6.36 4.70
C GLN A 464 -13.51 6.92 6.10
N LYS A 465 -13.39 6.06 7.10
CA LYS A 465 -12.91 6.44 8.42
C LYS A 465 -11.47 7.00 8.35
N HIS A 466 -10.59 6.32 7.64
CA HIS A 466 -9.20 6.79 7.49
C HIS A 466 -9.10 8.13 6.77
N ILE A 467 -9.89 8.35 5.72
CA ILE A 467 -9.97 9.64 5.03
C ILE A 467 -10.47 10.74 5.98
N ARG A 468 -11.53 10.47 6.78
CA ARG A 468 -12.03 11.43 7.78
C ARG A 468 -10.98 11.74 8.84
N GLU A 469 -10.40 10.71 9.48
CA GLU A 469 -9.38 10.89 10.53
C GLU A 469 -8.16 11.67 10.03
N PHE A 470 -7.69 11.34 8.82
CA PHE A 470 -6.57 12.06 8.20
C PHE A 470 -6.92 13.52 7.91
N THR A 471 -8.04 13.77 7.22
CA THR A 471 -8.41 15.13 6.83
C THR A 471 -8.68 16.01 8.03
N ASP A 472 -9.35 15.50 9.07
CA ASP A 472 -9.60 16.24 10.31
C ASP A 472 -8.30 16.62 11.04
N ALA A 473 -7.33 15.70 11.11
CA ALA A 473 -6.05 15.97 11.76
C ALA A 473 -5.15 16.90 10.92
N TYR A 474 -5.15 16.73 9.60
CA TYR A 474 -4.23 17.42 8.70
C TYR A 474 -4.72 18.83 8.31
N TYR A 475 -6.05 19.00 8.12
CA TYR A 475 -6.65 20.25 7.67
C TYR A 475 -7.52 20.96 8.73
N GLY A 476 -7.71 20.36 9.91
CA GLY A 476 -8.50 20.96 10.99
C GLY A 476 -9.92 21.34 10.53
N LYS A 477 -10.35 22.56 10.78
CA LYS A 477 -11.68 23.05 10.38
C LYS A 477 -11.89 23.07 8.86
N ALA A 478 -10.82 23.20 8.07
CA ALA A 478 -10.89 23.17 6.61
C ALA A 478 -11.20 21.78 6.04
N ALA A 479 -11.12 20.71 6.85
CA ALA A 479 -11.32 19.33 6.42
C ALA A 479 -12.66 19.09 5.71
N VAL A 480 -13.73 19.75 6.13
CA VAL A 480 -15.06 19.61 5.52
C VAL A 480 -15.06 20.08 4.05
N ALA A 481 -14.37 21.18 3.77
CA ALA A 481 -14.26 21.72 2.42
C ALA A 481 -13.32 20.88 1.55
N ILE A 482 -12.25 20.31 2.12
CA ILE A 482 -11.36 19.37 1.44
C ILE A 482 -12.10 18.08 1.05
N ARG A 483 -12.91 17.51 1.95
CA ARG A 483 -13.73 16.32 1.63
C ARG A 483 -14.76 16.62 0.54
N ARG A 484 -15.38 17.83 0.54
CA ARG A 484 -16.25 18.27 -0.57
C ARG A 484 -15.51 18.28 -1.91
N TYR A 485 -14.27 18.78 -1.95
CA TYR A 485 -13.43 18.69 -3.14
C TYR A 485 -13.20 17.24 -3.58
N LEU A 486 -12.85 16.35 -2.66
CA LEU A 486 -12.67 14.92 -2.97
C LEU A 486 -13.96 14.32 -3.56
N ASP A 487 -15.11 14.60 -2.98
CA ASP A 487 -16.40 14.11 -3.49
C ASP A 487 -16.68 14.65 -4.90
N LEU A 488 -16.46 15.95 -5.14
CA LEU A 488 -16.63 16.57 -6.46
C LEU A 488 -15.78 15.88 -7.54
N VAL A 489 -14.52 15.52 -7.23
CA VAL A 489 -13.63 14.81 -8.15
C VAL A 489 -14.17 13.41 -8.45
N HIS A 490 -14.60 12.66 -7.44
CA HIS A 490 -15.10 11.28 -7.62
C HIS A 490 -16.48 11.24 -8.25
N ASP A 491 -17.33 12.24 -8.03
CA ASP A 491 -18.66 12.36 -8.67
C ASP A 491 -18.58 12.53 -10.18
N GLN A 492 -17.39 12.87 -10.72
CA GLN A 492 -17.20 12.92 -12.18
C GLN A 492 -17.19 11.53 -12.81
N VAL A 493 -16.88 10.48 -12.05
CA VAL A 493 -16.74 9.12 -12.53
C VAL A 493 -17.75 8.14 -11.92
N ARG A 494 -18.25 8.39 -10.69
CA ARG A 494 -19.19 7.49 -10.01
C ARG A 494 -20.42 7.20 -10.86
N GLY A 495 -20.63 5.93 -11.19
CA GLY A 495 -21.79 5.49 -11.98
C GLY A 495 -21.81 5.99 -13.43
N LYS A 496 -20.70 6.49 -13.96
CA LYS A 496 -20.58 7.04 -15.31
C LYS A 496 -19.59 6.23 -16.13
N ALA A 497 -19.74 6.23 -17.45
CA ALA A 497 -18.79 5.66 -18.41
C ALA A 497 -17.62 6.64 -18.70
N VAL A 498 -17.06 7.21 -17.63
CA VAL A 498 -15.92 8.13 -17.70
C VAL A 498 -14.76 7.47 -16.97
N HIS A 499 -13.75 7.07 -17.71
CA HIS A 499 -12.58 6.37 -17.20
C HIS A 499 -11.43 7.34 -16.91
N ALA A 500 -10.52 6.96 -16.04
CA ALA A 500 -9.28 7.69 -15.78
C ALA A 500 -8.07 6.77 -15.94
N HIS A 501 -7.08 7.21 -16.69
CA HIS A 501 -5.84 6.50 -16.96
C HIS A 501 -4.63 7.32 -16.47
N ILE A 502 -3.54 6.63 -16.20
CA ILE A 502 -2.36 7.24 -15.58
C ILE A 502 -1.58 8.21 -16.48
N PHE A 503 -1.98 8.36 -17.73
CA PHE A 503 -1.39 9.30 -18.70
C PHE A 503 -2.43 10.26 -19.31
N ASP A 504 -3.63 10.33 -18.71
CA ASP A 504 -4.68 11.22 -19.22
C ASP A 504 -4.26 12.68 -19.21
N PRO A 505 -4.57 13.44 -20.27
CA PRO A 505 -4.22 14.86 -20.35
C PRO A 505 -5.10 15.71 -19.42
N PRO A 506 -4.70 16.97 -19.11
CA PRO A 506 -5.51 17.90 -18.31
C PRO A 506 -6.87 18.28 -18.94
N THR A 507 -7.12 17.85 -20.17
CA THR A 507 -8.39 17.98 -20.89
C THR A 507 -9.28 16.74 -20.77
N ALA A 508 -8.93 15.77 -19.92
CA ALA A 508 -9.73 14.56 -19.70
C ALA A 508 -11.19 14.89 -19.34
N PRO A 509 -12.19 14.09 -19.77
CA PRO A 509 -13.61 14.41 -19.64
C PRO A 509 -14.06 14.65 -18.18
N TYR A 510 -13.41 14.03 -17.21
CA TYR A 510 -13.71 14.25 -15.79
C TYR A 510 -13.19 15.61 -15.26
N LEU A 511 -12.33 16.32 -16.00
CA LEU A 511 -11.78 17.63 -15.62
C LEU A 511 -12.57 18.77 -16.28
N ASN A 512 -13.90 18.72 -16.19
CA ASN A 512 -14.78 19.72 -16.80
C ASN A 512 -14.87 21.02 -15.97
N ASP A 513 -15.44 22.05 -16.57
CA ASP A 513 -15.52 23.38 -15.95
C ASP A 513 -16.39 23.42 -14.69
N ALA A 514 -17.39 22.52 -14.57
CA ALA A 514 -18.21 22.44 -13.37
C ALA A 514 -17.40 21.92 -12.18
N LEU A 515 -16.54 20.90 -12.42
CA LEU A 515 -15.60 20.43 -11.40
C LEU A 515 -14.64 21.55 -10.98
N ILE A 516 -14.01 22.24 -11.94
CA ILE A 516 -13.01 23.28 -11.63
C ILE A 516 -13.63 24.41 -10.81
N ARG A 517 -14.84 24.91 -11.19
CA ARG A 517 -15.54 25.94 -10.39
C ARG A 517 -15.88 25.45 -8.98
N GLY A 518 -16.48 24.26 -8.84
CA GLY A 518 -16.84 23.72 -7.52
C GLY A 518 -15.62 23.42 -6.65
N ALA A 519 -14.49 23.04 -7.26
CA ALA A 519 -13.21 22.86 -6.58
C ALA A 519 -12.65 24.20 -6.06
N GLU A 520 -12.64 25.26 -6.90
CA GLU A 520 -12.22 26.61 -6.50
C GLU A 520 -13.08 27.12 -5.32
N GLU A 521 -14.41 27.02 -5.38
CA GLU A 521 -15.31 27.35 -4.26
C GLU A 521 -14.98 26.55 -2.99
N SER A 522 -14.67 25.27 -3.15
CA SER A 522 -14.29 24.41 -2.02
C SER A 522 -12.99 24.86 -1.38
N PHE A 523 -11.99 25.23 -2.18
CA PHE A 523 -10.71 25.72 -1.66
C PHE A 523 -10.79 27.14 -1.10
N ASP A 524 -11.64 28.01 -1.65
CA ASP A 524 -11.90 29.33 -1.05
C ASP A 524 -12.50 29.20 0.36
N ASP A 525 -13.42 28.26 0.55
CA ASP A 525 -13.98 27.96 1.86
C ASP A 525 -12.95 27.31 2.78
N ALA A 526 -12.10 26.41 2.26
CA ALA A 526 -11.03 25.79 3.02
C ALA A 526 -10.00 26.83 3.52
N GLU A 527 -9.63 27.80 2.68
CA GLU A 527 -8.72 28.88 3.08
C GLU A 527 -9.34 29.79 4.16
N LYS A 528 -10.64 30.13 4.06
CA LYS A 528 -11.38 30.89 5.10
C LYS A 528 -11.45 30.13 6.43
N LEU A 529 -11.62 28.80 6.38
CA LEU A 529 -11.69 27.93 7.56
C LEU A 529 -10.32 27.59 8.18
N SER A 530 -9.22 27.95 7.50
CA SER A 530 -7.86 27.72 8.00
C SER A 530 -7.54 28.66 9.17
N ASP A 531 -7.44 28.10 10.37
CA ASP A 531 -7.27 28.85 11.61
C ASP A 531 -5.80 29.09 12.00
N ASN A 532 -4.85 28.56 11.23
CA ASN A 532 -3.41 28.81 11.40
C ASN A 532 -2.65 28.67 10.08
N ASP A 533 -1.41 29.16 10.04
CA ASP A 533 -0.57 29.19 8.84
C ASP A 533 -0.16 27.81 8.34
N THR A 534 -0.01 26.83 9.23
CA THR A 534 0.29 25.43 8.85
C THR A 534 -0.87 24.84 8.07
N ILE A 535 -2.10 24.96 8.57
CA ILE A 535 -3.30 24.48 7.88
C ILE A 535 -3.48 25.24 6.56
N ARG A 536 -3.33 26.56 6.55
CA ARG A 536 -3.42 27.37 5.34
C ARG A 536 -2.41 26.93 4.28
N SER A 537 -1.16 26.67 4.66
CA SER A 537 -0.16 26.15 3.73
C SER A 537 -0.54 24.78 3.16
N ARG A 538 -1.07 23.87 3.98
CA ARG A 538 -1.55 22.55 3.54
C ARG A 538 -2.73 22.66 2.57
N VAL A 539 -3.65 23.58 2.83
CA VAL A 539 -4.79 23.85 1.93
C VAL A 539 -4.31 24.41 0.59
N GLN A 540 -3.33 25.33 0.60
CA GLN A 540 -2.75 25.87 -0.63
C GLN A 540 -2.05 24.77 -1.46
N VAL A 541 -1.33 23.86 -0.82
CA VAL A 541 -0.73 22.70 -1.52
C VAL A 541 -1.82 21.81 -2.11
N ALA A 542 -2.89 21.54 -1.37
CA ALA A 542 -4.02 20.73 -1.86
C ALA A 542 -4.78 21.41 -3.02
N ARG A 543 -4.71 22.74 -3.17
CA ARG A 543 -5.32 23.52 -4.27
C ARG A 543 -4.49 23.49 -5.55
N LEU A 544 -3.18 23.18 -5.49
CA LEU A 544 -2.31 23.13 -6.66
C LEU A 544 -2.87 22.32 -7.84
N PRO A 545 -3.54 21.18 -7.64
CA PRO A 545 -4.16 20.42 -8.72
C PRO A 545 -5.17 21.21 -9.55
N VAL A 546 -5.96 22.05 -8.92
CA VAL A 546 -6.96 22.88 -9.62
C VAL A 546 -6.25 23.94 -10.47
N TRP A 547 -5.33 24.69 -9.87
CA TRP A 547 -4.51 25.69 -10.60
C TRP A 547 -3.68 25.07 -11.72
N TYR A 548 -3.19 23.83 -11.52
CA TYR A 548 -2.48 23.10 -12.55
C TYR A 548 -3.34 22.88 -13.81
N VAL A 549 -4.58 22.40 -13.62
CA VAL A 549 -5.51 22.18 -14.74
C VAL A 549 -5.86 23.50 -15.43
N GLU A 550 -6.12 24.59 -14.69
CA GLU A 550 -6.41 25.91 -15.27
C GLU A 550 -5.25 26.42 -16.13
N LEU A 551 -4.02 26.30 -15.61
CA LEU A 551 -2.79 26.70 -16.32
C LEU A 551 -2.51 25.84 -17.57
N ALA A 552 -2.70 24.53 -17.44
CA ALA A 552 -2.38 23.56 -18.49
C ALA A 552 -3.41 23.53 -19.63
N THR A 553 -4.64 24.02 -19.39
CA THR A 553 -5.75 24.03 -20.37
C THR A 553 -6.12 25.41 -20.87
N ASP A 554 -5.31 26.44 -20.54
CA ASP A 554 -5.56 27.83 -20.91
C ASP A 554 -6.96 28.36 -20.52
N ARG A 555 -7.55 27.82 -19.42
CA ARG A 555 -8.80 28.35 -18.83
C ARG A 555 -8.62 29.77 -18.30
N VAL A 556 -7.38 30.15 -18.05
CA VAL A 556 -6.97 31.51 -17.70
C VAL A 556 -5.98 32.04 -18.75
N ALA A 557 -6.05 33.31 -19.07
CA ALA A 557 -5.24 33.93 -20.11
C ALA A 557 -4.61 35.26 -19.66
N GLY A 558 -3.64 35.76 -20.42
CA GLY A 558 -3.01 37.07 -20.22
C GLY A 558 -2.40 37.23 -18.83
N GLU A 559 -2.66 38.38 -18.20
CA GLU A 559 -2.09 38.75 -16.90
C GLU A 559 -2.60 37.83 -15.78
N ALA A 560 -3.87 37.36 -15.85
CA ALA A 560 -4.44 36.41 -14.91
C ALA A 560 -3.66 35.07 -14.92
N LYS A 561 -3.31 34.54 -16.09
CA LYS A 561 -2.46 33.35 -16.24
C LYS A 561 -1.08 33.55 -15.62
N ALA A 562 -0.43 34.66 -15.92
CA ALA A 562 0.89 34.99 -15.35
C ALA A 562 0.82 35.12 -13.82
N GLY A 563 -0.23 35.74 -13.28
CA GLY A 563 -0.47 35.86 -11.85
C GLY A 563 -0.69 34.51 -11.19
N LEU A 564 -1.49 33.62 -11.80
CA LEU A 564 -1.76 32.28 -11.29
C LEU A 564 -0.50 31.40 -11.32
N LEU A 565 0.29 31.47 -12.41
CA LEU A 565 1.56 30.75 -12.53
C LEU A 565 2.55 31.16 -11.43
N ARG A 566 2.68 32.46 -11.15
CA ARG A 566 3.55 32.93 -10.04
C ARG A 566 3.07 32.38 -8.69
N ARG A 567 1.77 32.38 -8.42
CA ARG A 567 1.21 31.81 -7.18
C ARG A 567 1.44 30.30 -7.09
N PHE A 568 1.18 29.56 -8.16
CA PHE A 568 1.43 28.12 -8.25
C PHE A 568 2.90 27.80 -7.92
N LEU A 569 3.84 28.46 -8.60
CA LEU A 569 5.28 28.22 -8.40
C LEU A 569 5.73 28.58 -6.98
N LEU A 570 5.22 29.68 -6.41
CA LEU A 570 5.52 30.06 -5.03
C LEU A 570 5.11 28.95 -4.04
N VAL A 571 3.89 28.45 -4.16
CA VAL A 571 3.37 27.40 -3.27
C VAL A 571 4.10 26.07 -3.52
N ALA A 572 4.28 25.67 -4.78
CA ALA A 572 4.92 24.42 -5.13
C ALA A 572 6.39 24.36 -4.66
N ARG A 573 7.16 25.43 -4.89
CA ARG A 573 8.56 25.52 -4.44
C ARG A 573 8.67 25.56 -2.92
N LYS A 574 7.81 26.32 -2.23
CA LYS A 574 7.76 26.34 -0.75
C LYS A 574 7.43 24.97 -0.17
N ALA A 575 6.59 24.20 -0.83
CA ALA A 575 6.23 22.84 -0.43
C ALA A 575 7.33 21.80 -0.76
N GLY A 576 8.35 22.18 -1.56
CA GLY A 576 9.45 21.29 -1.95
C GLY A 576 9.12 20.37 -3.13
N ILE A 577 8.07 20.66 -3.91
CA ILE A 577 7.74 19.91 -5.14
C ILE A 577 8.85 20.07 -6.15
N THR A 578 9.43 18.96 -6.59
CA THR A 578 10.54 18.94 -7.56
C THR A 578 10.08 18.57 -8.97
N ASN A 579 9.04 17.75 -9.09
CA ASN A 579 8.58 17.20 -10.35
C ASN A 579 7.09 17.44 -10.57
N ILE A 580 6.73 17.71 -11.81
CA ILE A 580 5.34 17.87 -12.25
C ILE A 580 4.81 16.60 -12.94
N SER A 581 5.70 15.74 -13.36
CA SER A 581 5.44 14.42 -13.92
C SER A 581 6.63 13.49 -13.66
N GLU A 582 6.52 12.21 -13.98
CA GLU A 582 7.60 11.24 -13.83
C GLU A 582 8.90 11.67 -14.52
N GLY A 583 8.81 12.19 -15.73
CA GLY A 583 9.98 12.59 -16.54
C GLY A 583 10.24 14.10 -16.61
N ARG A 584 9.55 14.96 -15.82
CA ARG A 584 9.69 16.41 -15.96
C ARG A 584 9.75 17.13 -14.63
N THR A 585 10.78 17.96 -14.46
CA THR A 585 10.91 18.80 -13.27
C THR A 585 9.90 19.96 -13.27
N LEU A 586 9.65 20.51 -12.08
CA LEU A 586 8.83 21.71 -11.90
C LEU A 586 9.42 22.90 -12.68
N ASP A 587 10.75 23.07 -12.65
CA ASP A 587 11.42 24.19 -13.32
C ASP A 587 11.40 24.05 -14.85
N ASP A 588 11.55 22.83 -15.39
CA ASP A 588 11.38 22.60 -16.84
C ASP A 588 9.96 22.91 -17.31
N TRP A 589 8.97 22.56 -16.51
CA TRP A 589 7.58 22.90 -16.80
C TRP A 589 7.34 24.41 -16.69
N ALA A 590 7.87 25.06 -15.64
CA ALA A 590 7.73 26.51 -15.45
C ALA A 590 8.27 27.29 -16.63
N ARG A 591 9.48 26.95 -17.15
CA ARG A 591 10.07 27.57 -18.34
C ARG A 591 9.16 27.42 -19.57
N ARG A 592 8.55 26.27 -19.79
CA ARG A 592 7.58 26.04 -20.88
C ARG A 592 6.30 26.85 -20.74
N MET A 593 5.90 27.15 -19.50
CA MET A 593 4.75 28.01 -19.21
C MET A 593 5.09 29.52 -19.31
N GLY A 594 6.32 29.90 -19.64
CA GLY A 594 6.75 31.28 -19.77
C GLY A 594 7.16 31.95 -18.45
N ALA A 595 7.45 31.19 -17.42
CA ALA A 595 8.10 31.72 -16.22
C ALA A 595 9.62 31.87 -16.46
N GLU A 596 10.16 33.05 -16.14
CA GLU A 596 11.60 33.37 -16.16
C GLU A 596 12.33 32.67 -14.98
#